data_fb9edea3407de20934a2f393eeb2163e
#
_entry.id   fb9edea3407de20934a2f393eeb2163e
#
_cell.length_a   1.000
_cell.length_b   1.000
_cell.length_c   1.000
_cell.angle_alpha   90.00
_cell.angle_beta   90.00
_cell.angle_gamma   90.00
#
_symmetry.space_group_name_H-M   'P 1'
#
loop_
_entity.id
_entity.type
_entity.pdbx_description
1 polymer ?
#
loop_
_entity_poly.entity_id
_entity_poly.type
_entity_poly.pdbx_seq_one_letter_code
_entity_poly.pdbx_strand_id
1 'polypeptide(L)'
;MGNHIKQIYVSLQLCENEIKILVGEYFNTRFNIIRSEKYPTSSISDFKITNREELIRDIGNAIKDCGDKIGSQIEQVILVLPAYNFKRYPLHSTVIPENGIVRREDIARAVSNSLKANRDAGVMVVNPVIVKYTINGISTRRLPEKEVCDELTVDIDLLCADIEMCYEYVSVIEESGIKVLDITLNNYAIAKEAALLEESLNRNIVILDIEKSCTYLTLLSKGKLVSAEVVFDGLNSLINRVYRNLNMPYNDICKLVKYCVNYSSEYPDDTIYAWSDQGTTKTITTAQLNETVEEPLKALSEKLLTMCKPIIESGAMIVLTGEGEKMNELANALKDGCNGQLKTYYPDTIGVRDPSLTALYGAFFVYRDKVLLNNLDVNCIDLLAYDSLIDQRQLDSEGETITSKIRNLFKQYIG
;
A
#
# COMPACT_ATOMS: atom_id res chain seq x y z
N MET A 1 33.19 10.33 2.00
CA MET A 1 32.67 9.01 2.38
C MET A 1 31.35 9.28 3.05
N GLY A 2 30.22 9.07 2.37
CA GLY A 2 28.91 9.24 2.97
C GLY A 2 28.72 8.18 4.04
N ASN A 3 28.43 8.57 5.25
CA ASN A 3 27.95 7.66 6.28
C ASN A 3 26.72 6.97 5.72
N HIS A 4 26.82 5.69 5.42
CA HIS A 4 25.67 4.84 5.06
C HIS A 4 24.85 4.59 6.34
N ILE A 5 24.08 5.62 6.74
CA ILE A 5 23.22 5.52 7.92
C ILE A 5 22.03 4.65 7.51
N LYS A 6 21.88 3.54 8.20
CA LYS A 6 20.73 2.66 8.13
C LYS A 6 19.50 3.37 8.69
N GLN A 7 18.38 3.30 8.00
CA GLN A 7 17.12 3.91 8.42
C GLN A 7 16.02 2.85 8.46
N ILE A 8 15.25 2.81 9.52
CA ILE A 8 14.13 1.89 9.67
C ILE A 8 12.82 2.66 9.63
N TYR A 9 11.95 2.29 8.69
CA TYR A 9 10.63 2.87 8.56
C TYR A 9 9.55 1.83 8.86
N VAL A 10 8.47 2.31 9.46
CA VAL A 10 7.27 1.51 9.74
C VAL A 10 6.09 2.21 9.09
N SER A 11 5.40 1.54 8.19
CA SER A 11 4.13 2.01 7.65
C SER A 11 2.97 1.22 8.23
N LEU A 12 1.86 1.92 8.50
CA LEU A 12 0.65 1.36 9.08
C LEU A 12 -0.56 1.78 8.26
N GLN A 13 -1.47 0.84 8.01
CA GLN A 13 -2.75 1.09 7.36
C GLN A 13 -3.89 0.48 8.18
N LEU A 14 -4.90 1.28 8.46
CA LEU A 14 -6.14 0.85 9.10
C LEU A 14 -7.14 0.47 8.01
N CYS A 15 -7.54 -0.80 7.99
CA CYS A 15 -8.55 -1.34 7.08
C CYS A 15 -9.77 -1.84 7.88
N GLU A 16 -10.89 -2.08 7.22
CA GLU A 16 -12.14 -2.48 7.87
C GLU A 16 -11.99 -3.73 8.74
N ASN A 17 -11.25 -4.74 8.27
CA ASN A 17 -11.13 -6.02 8.97
C ASN A 17 -9.71 -6.32 9.47
N GLU A 18 -8.76 -5.42 9.25
CA GLU A 18 -7.38 -5.66 9.62
C GLU A 18 -6.56 -4.37 9.76
N ILE A 19 -5.55 -4.43 10.63
CA ILE A 19 -4.47 -3.47 10.73
C ILE A 19 -3.27 -4.07 10.01
N LYS A 20 -2.77 -3.40 8.98
CA LYS A 20 -1.58 -3.82 8.23
C LYS A 20 -0.37 -3.02 8.69
N ILE A 21 0.75 -3.71 8.96
CA ILE A 21 2.02 -3.09 9.36
C ILE A 21 3.14 -3.64 8.47
N LEU A 22 3.96 -2.75 7.96
CA LEU A 22 5.15 -3.09 7.21
C LEU A 22 6.37 -2.39 7.80
N VAL A 23 7.43 -3.14 8.08
CA VAL A 23 8.70 -2.65 8.58
C VAL A 23 9.77 -2.84 7.52
N GLY A 24 10.43 -1.77 7.11
CA GLY A 24 11.47 -1.79 6.09
C GLY A 24 12.73 -1.04 6.52
N GLU A 25 13.87 -1.57 6.12
CA GLU A 25 15.18 -0.95 6.26
C GLU A 25 15.55 -0.27 4.95
N TYR A 26 15.89 1.01 5.00
CA TYR A 26 16.50 1.72 3.89
C TYR A 26 18.03 1.75 4.09
N PHE A 27 18.74 1.08 3.19
CA PHE A 27 20.19 1.01 3.20
C PHE A 27 20.73 0.95 1.78
N ASN A 28 21.81 1.68 1.49
CA ASN A 28 22.43 1.73 0.17
C ASN A 28 21.43 1.96 -1.00
N THR A 29 20.53 2.93 -0.83
CA THR A 29 19.50 3.32 -1.81
C THR A 29 18.42 2.26 -2.09
N ARG A 30 18.31 1.21 -1.28
CA ARG A 30 17.36 0.12 -1.42
C ARG A 30 16.57 -0.09 -0.14
N PHE A 31 15.36 -0.61 -0.30
CA PHE A 31 14.56 -1.11 0.80
C PHE A 31 14.73 -2.62 0.94
N ASN A 32 15.00 -3.06 2.16
CA ASN A 32 14.90 -4.45 2.60
C ASN A 32 13.71 -4.57 3.55
N ILE A 33 12.84 -5.54 3.33
CA ILE A 33 11.69 -5.73 4.21
C ILE A 33 12.12 -6.61 5.39
N ILE A 34 11.95 -6.06 6.60
CA ILE A 34 12.25 -6.74 7.86
C ILE A 34 11.04 -7.58 8.27
N ARG A 35 9.83 -6.99 8.21
CA ARG A 35 8.61 -7.62 8.68
C ARG A 35 7.38 -7.10 7.98
N SER A 36 6.41 -7.98 7.72
CA SER A 36 5.05 -7.63 7.30
C SER A 36 4.04 -8.40 8.15
N GLU A 37 3.07 -7.69 8.73
CA GLU A 37 2.09 -8.26 9.64
C GLU A 37 0.68 -7.74 9.32
N LYS A 38 -0.32 -8.59 9.59
CA LYS A 38 -1.74 -8.25 9.50
C LYS A 38 -2.43 -8.71 10.79
N TYR A 39 -3.07 -7.78 11.47
CA TYR A 39 -3.78 -8.04 12.73
C TYR A 39 -5.27 -7.82 12.53
N PRO A 40 -6.14 -8.68 13.06
CA PRO A 40 -7.57 -8.51 12.93
C PRO A 40 -8.07 -7.30 13.75
N THR A 41 -9.07 -6.60 13.23
CA THR A 41 -9.90 -5.63 13.95
C THR A 41 -11.31 -5.68 13.38
N SER A 42 -12.30 -5.27 14.16
CA SER A 42 -13.71 -5.13 13.71
C SER A 42 -14.25 -3.73 13.98
N SER A 43 -13.36 -2.81 14.35
CA SER A 43 -13.72 -1.49 14.85
C SER A 43 -13.80 -0.40 13.79
N ILE A 44 -13.77 -0.78 12.49
CA ILE A 44 -13.88 0.15 11.36
C ILE A 44 -14.91 -0.40 10.37
N SER A 45 -15.82 0.45 9.91
CA SER A 45 -16.76 0.16 8.82
C SER A 45 -16.95 1.39 7.95
N ASP A 46 -16.92 1.24 6.63
CA ASP A 46 -17.08 2.34 5.66
C ASP A 46 -16.22 3.57 5.98
N PHE A 47 -14.96 3.35 6.36
CA PHE A 47 -13.97 4.35 6.82
C PHE A 47 -14.31 5.09 8.12
N LYS A 48 -15.36 4.68 8.84
CA LYS A 48 -15.74 5.23 10.13
C LYS A 48 -15.29 4.31 11.25
N ILE A 49 -14.79 4.89 12.33
CA ILE A 49 -14.43 4.15 13.53
C ILE A 49 -15.73 3.85 14.30
N THR A 50 -16.08 2.57 14.41
CA THR A 50 -17.30 2.10 15.06
C THR A 50 -17.10 1.83 16.56
N ASN A 51 -15.87 1.45 16.95
CA ASN A 51 -15.48 1.23 18.34
C ASN A 51 -14.08 1.79 18.59
N ARG A 52 -14.01 3.03 19.09
CA ARG A 52 -12.75 3.76 19.27
C ARG A 52 -11.82 3.11 20.29
N GLU A 53 -12.35 2.74 21.46
CA GLU A 53 -11.55 2.18 22.55
C GLU A 53 -10.94 0.81 22.18
N GLU A 54 -11.71 -0.02 21.47
CA GLU A 54 -11.22 -1.29 20.97
C GLU A 54 -10.14 -1.09 19.90
N LEU A 55 -10.34 -0.17 18.95
CA LEU A 55 -9.36 0.12 17.92
C LEU A 55 -8.03 0.62 18.52
N ILE A 56 -8.07 1.49 19.52
CA ILE A 56 -6.85 1.95 20.21
C ILE A 56 -6.11 0.78 20.84
N ARG A 57 -6.81 -0.16 21.49
CA ARG A 57 -6.19 -1.37 22.05
C ARG A 57 -5.62 -2.28 20.98
N ASP A 58 -6.36 -2.49 19.88
CA ASP A 58 -5.92 -3.31 18.75
C ASP A 58 -4.64 -2.75 18.12
N ILE A 59 -4.59 -1.43 17.90
CA ILE A 59 -3.39 -0.74 17.38
C ILE A 59 -2.23 -0.92 18.36
N GLY A 60 -2.42 -0.64 19.64
CA GLY A 60 -1.37 -0.79 20.66
C GLY A 60 -0.82 -2.21 20.73
N ASN A 61 -1.70 -3.22 20.70
CA ASN A 61 -1.31 -4.63 20.70
C ASN A 61 -0.56 -5.03 19.41
N ALA A 62 -1.05 -4.59 18.25
CA ALA A 62 -0.43 -4.87 16.96
C ALA A 62 0.98 -4.28 16.86
N ILE A 63 1.17 -3.03 17.27
CA ILE A 63 2.47 -2.35 17.30
C ILE A 63 3.42 -3.01 18.27
N LYS A 64 2.96 -3.35 19.47
CA LYS A 64 3.78 -4.04 20.47
C LYS A 64 4.23 -5.41 19.98
N ASP A 65 3.31 -6.24 19.48
CA ASP A 65 3.64 -7.58 18.95
C ASP A 65 4.61 -7.50 17.76
N CYS A 66 4.39 -6.54 16.85
CA CYS A 66 5.31 -6.30 15.74
C CYS A 66 6.70 -5.85 16.26
N GLY A 67 6.76 -4.95 17.25
CA GLY A 67 7.97 -4.52 17.90
C GLY A 67 8.73 -5.67 18.56
N ASP A 68 8.03 -6.51 19.32
CA ASP A 68 8.60 -7.71 19.96
C ASP A 68 9.22 -8.68 18.93
N LYS A 69 8.55 -8.85 17.77
CA LYS A 69 9.02 -9.72 16.67
C LYS A 69 10.27 -9.18 15.97
N ILE A 70 10.44 -7.87 15.86
CA ILE A 70 11.65 -7.25 15.29
C ILE A 70 12.73 -7.02 16.35
N GLY A 71 12.36 -7.09 17.65
CA GLY A 71 13.25 -6.89 18.78
C GLY A 71 13.55 -5.42 19.09
N SER A 72 12.67 -4.51 18.70
CA SER A 72 12.80 -3.08 19.02
C SER A 72 11.43 -2.43 19.16
N GLN A 73 11.32 -1.45 20.04
CA GLN A 73 10.09 -0.68 20.21
C GLN A 73 9.85 0.21 18.98
N ILE A 74 8.63 0.16 18.45
CA ILE A 74 8.17 1.08 17.42
C ILE A 74 7.64 2.33 18.11
N GLU A 75 8.22 3.49 17.81
CA GLU A 75 7.88 4.77 18.43
C GLU A 75 6.97 5.62 17.55
N GLN A 76 7.09 5.46 16.24
CA GLN A 76 6.33 6.23 15.26
C GLN A 76 6.11 5.49 13.95
N VAL A 77 5.07 5.90 13.21
CA VAL A 77 4.67 5.24 11.96
C VAL A 77 4.35 6.24 10.85
N ILE A 78 4.51 5.80 9.61
CA ILE A 78 3.98 6.47 8.42
C ILE A 78 2.57 5.92 8.20
N LEU A 79 1.55 6.75 8.36
CA LEU A 79 0.16 6.34 8.23
C LEU A 79 -0.30 6.40 6.78
N VAL A 80 -0.79 5.27 6.26
CA VAL A 80 -1.43 5.20 4.95
C VAL A 80 -2.92 5.41 5.12
N LEU A 81 -3.43 6.51 4.58
CA LEU A 81 -4.83 6.91 4.63
C LEU A 81 -5.59 6.45 3.37
N PRO A 82 -6.85 6.04 3.49
CA PRO A 82 -7.69 5.79 2.33
C PRO A 82 -7.98 7.08 1.55
N ALA A 83 -8.00 7.00 0.22
CA ALA A 83 -8.35 8.11 -0.66
C ALA A 83 -9.87 8.33 -0.70
N TYR A 84 -10.50 8.47 0.47
CA TYR A 84 -11.92 8.71 0.61
C TYR A 84 -12.26 10.20 0.49
N ASN A 85 -13.33 10.54 -0.22
CA ASN A 85 -13.70 11.92 -0.58
C ASN A 85 -12.53 12.69 -1.20
N PHE A 86 -11.82 12.00 -2.11
CA PHE A 86 -10.61 12.52 -2.74
C PHE A 86 -10.88 13.80 -3.54
N LYS A 87 -10.01 14.80 -3.36
CA LYS A 87 -9.97 16.00 -4.18
C LYS A 87 -8.54 16.40 -4.53
N ARG A 88 -8.38 16.93 -5.73
CA ARG A 88 -7.10 17.42 -6.22
C ARG A 88 -7.21 18.91 -6.54
N TYR A 89 -6.26 19.70 -6.02
CA TYR A 89 -6.13 21.13 -6.31
C TYR A 89 -4.80 21.39 -7.02
N PRO A 90 -4.82 21.62 -8.35
CA PRO A 90 -3.63 21.99 -9.10
C PRO A 90 -3.30 23.46 -8.84
N LEU A 91 -2.06 23.72 -8.46
CA LEU A 91 -1.57 25.06 -8.10
C LEU A 91 -0.23 25.34 -8.78
N HIS A 92 0.05 26.63 -8.90
CA HIS A 92 1.35 27.15 -9.34
C HIS A 92 1.88 28.06 -8.23
N SER A 93 3.09 27.80 -7.77
CA SER A 93 3.74 28.62 -6.75
C SER A 93 5.04 29.16 -7.29
N THR A 94 5.17 30.47 -7.34
CA THR A 94 6.36 31.15 -7.84
C THR A 94 7.15 31.73 -6.66
N VAL A 95 8.46 31.53 -6.68
CA VAL A 95 9.40 32.05 -5.69
C VAL A 95 10.65 32.58 -6.38
N ILE A 96 11.24 33.61 -5.79
CA ILE A 96 12.52 34.18 -6.23
C ILE A 96 13.60 33.52 -5.39
N PRO A 97 14.55 32.78 -6.02
CA PRO A 97 15.66 32.18 -5.30
C PRO A 97 16.61 33.20 -4.72
N GLU A 98 17.10 33.01 -3.51
CA GLU A 98 18.13 33.84 -2.94
C GLU A 98 19.42 33.74 -3.74
N ASN A 99 20.03 34.88 -4.11
CA ASN A 99 21.23 34.96 -4.93
C ASN A 99 21.08 34.35 -6.34
N GLY A 100 19.86 34.19 -6.87
CA GLY A 100 19.60 33.66 -8.20
C GLY A 100 20.00 32.22 -8.40
N ILE A 101 20.15 31.43 -7.35
CA ILE A 101 20.50 30.00 -7.40
C ILE A 101 19.46 29.19 -6.65
N VAL A 102 18.83 28.24 -7.33
CA VAL A 102 17.80 27.37 -6.75
C VAL A 102 18.37 26.47 -5.65
N ARG A 103 17.75 26.53 -4.48
CA ARG A 103 18.02 25.68 -3.32
C ARG A 103 16.77 24.90 -2.94
N ARG A 104 16.95 23.86 -2.11
CA ARG A 104 15.83 23.05 -1.58
C ARG A 104 14.86 23.89 -0.74
N GLU A 105 15.37 24.87 -0.01
CA GLU A 105 14.58 25.83 0.80
C GLU A 105 13.63 26.65 -0.06
N ASP A 106 14.02 27.02 -1.30
CA ASP A 106 13.16 27.73 -2.23
C ASP A 106 11.98 26.85 -2.68
N ILE A 107 12.26 25.58 -2.94
CA ILE A 107 11.22 24.59 -3.30
C ILE A 107 10.29 24.35 -2.10
N ALA A 108 10.84 24.16 -0.90
CA ALA A 108 10.05 24.01 0.32
C ALA A 108 9.17 25.24 0.58
N ARG A 109 9.68 26.44 0.31
CA ARG A 109 8.91 27.70 0.39
C ARG A 109 7.78 27.76 -0.63
N ALA A 110 8.01 27.30 -1.87
CA ALA A 110 6.96 27.20 -2.89
C ALA A 110 5.86 26.23 -2.48
N VAL A 111 6.21 25.04 -1.93
CA VAL A 111 5.25 24.08 -1.39
C VAL A 111 4.47 24.69 -0.22
N SER A 112 5.15 25.32 0.75
CA SER A 112 4.51 25.96 1.89
C SER A 112 3.52 27.07 1.47
N ASN A 113 3.84 27.84 0.44
CA ASN A 113 2.94 28.86 -0.11
C ASN A 113 1.69 28.22 -0.72
N SER A 114 1.83 27.08 -1.41
CA SER A 114 0.69 26.38 -1.99
C SER A 114 -0.29 25.85 -0.93
N LEU A 115 0.21 25.47 0.26
CA LEU A 115 -0.63 25.00 1.36
C LEU A 115 -1.58 26.07 1.92
N LYS A 116 -1.35 27.35 1.64
CA LYS A 116 -2.23 28.47 2.05
C LYS A 116 -3.41 28.71 1.10
N ALA A 117 -3.46 28.01 -0.05
CA ALA A 117 -4.54 28.19 -1.02
C ALA A 117 -5.90 27.78 -0.44
N ASN A 118 -6.95 28.49 -0.85
CA ASN A 118 -8.32 28.16 -0.46
C ASN A 118 -8.73 26.78 -0.99
N ARG A 119 -9.39 25.99 -0.14
CA ARG A 119 -9.89 24.64 -0.43
C ARG A 119 -11.26 24.45 0.22
N ASP A 120 -11.95 23.40 -0.18
CA ASP A 120 -13.20 23.00 0.46
C ASP A 120 -12.95 22.67 1.95
N ALA A 121 -13.85 23.08 2.83
CA ALA A 121 -13.71 22.90 4.28
C ALA A 121 -13.76 21.42 4.72
N GLY A 122 -14.37 20.54 3.91
CA GLY A 122 -14.51 19.10 4.23
C GLY A 122 -13.30 18.25 3.87
N VAL A 123 -12.18 18.84 3.40
CA VAL A 123 -10.99 18.06 3.01
C VAL A 123 -9.71 18.59 3.62
N MET A 124 -8.78 17.67 3.91
CA MET A 124 -7.44 17.94 4.41
C MET A 124 -6.39 17.59 3.35
N VAL A 125 -5.35 18.42 3.22
CA VAL A 125 -4.19 18.08 2.37
C VAL A 125 -3.40 16.94 3.02
N VAL A 126 -3.24 15.87 2.28
CA VAL A 126 -2.43 14.71 2.70
C VAL A 126 -1.08 14.71 1.97
N ASN A 127 -1.09 14.87 0.64
CA ASN A 127 0.13 14.87 -0.14
C ASN A 127 0.22 16.16 -1.00
N PRO A 128 1.11 17.08 -0.71
CA PRO A 128 1.55 18.10 -1.65
C PRO A 128 2.55 17.46 -2.63
N VAL A 129 2.15 17.31 -3.90
CA VAL A 129 2.92 16.61 -4.92
C VAL A 129 3.49 17.60 -5.94
N ILE A 130 4.80 17.65 -6.05
CA ILE A 130 5.46 18.45 -7.09
C ILE A 130 5.33 17.71 -8.42
N VAL A 131 4.75 18.39 -9.41
CA VAL A 131 4.52 17.82 -10.75
C VAL A 131 5.67 18.17 -11.69
N LYS A 132 6.10 19.42 -11.67
CA LYS A 132 7.23 19.92 -12.45
C LYS A 132 7.72 21.27 -11.93
N TYR A 133 8.90 21.63 -12.35
CA TYR A 133 9.53 22.94 -12.13
C TYR A 133 9.61 23.68 -13.45
N THR A 134 9.54 25.01 -13.41
CA THR A 134 9.81 25.89 -14.57
C THR A 134 10.83 26.92 -14.15
N ILE A 135 11.95 26.95 -14.88
CA ILE A 135 13.10 27.82 -14.65
C ILE A 135 13.35 28.59 -15.94
N ASN A 136 13.35 29.91 -15.89
CA ASN A 136 13.63 30.75 -17.07
C ASN A 136 12.80 30.30 -18.31
N GLY A 137 11.53 29.91 -18.08
CA GLY A 137 10.60 29.45 -19.13
C GLY A 137 10.76 27.99 -19.57
N ILE A 138 11.75 27.26 -19.04
CA ILE A 138 11.97 25.83 -19.37
C ILE A 138 11.41 24.95 -18.26
N SER A 139 10.52 24.02 -18.63
CA SER A 139 9.93 23.07 -17.69
C SER A 139 10.76 21.79 -17.57
N THR A 140 10.94 21.30 -16.32
CA THR A 140 11.63 20.06 -15.99
C THR A 140 10.90 19.33 -14.86
N ARG A 141 11.01 18.00 -14.80
CA ARG A 141 10.57 17.17 -13.65
C ARG A 141 11.73 16.79 -12.74
N ARG A 142 12.96 17.03 -13.20
CA ARG A 142 14.15 16.79 -12.40
C ARG A 142 14.33 17.95 -11.41
N LEU A 143 14.73 17.61 -10.19
CA LEU A 143 15.04 18.58 -9.14
C LEU A 143 16.12 19.56 -9.63
N PRO A 144 15.83 20.87 -9.73
CA PRO A 144 16.72 21.86 -10.31
C PRO A 144 17.69 22.48 -9.29
N GLU A 145 18.18 21.69 -8.35
CA GLU A 145 19.11 22.18 -7.30
C GLU A 145 20.41 22.72 -7.92
N LYS A 146 20.81 23.93 -7.49
CA LYS A 146 21.99 24.68 -7.95
C LYS A 146 21.88 25.28 -9.37
N GLU A 147 20.73 25.22 -10.02
CA GLU A 147 20.54 25.92 -11.29
C GLU A 147 20.37 27.44 -11.07
N VAL A 148 20.90 28.23 -12.02
CA VAL A 148 20.76 29.70 -12.01
C VAL A 148 19.38 30.07 -12.52
N CYS A 149 18.66 30.90 -11.76
CA CYS A 149 17.25 31.21 -12.04
C CYS A 149 16.85 32.53 -11.40
N ASP A 150 16.24 33.41 -12.17
CA ASP A 150 15.66 34.64 -11.66
C ASP A 150 14.33 34.39 -10.96
N GLU A 151 13.55 33.45 -11.49
CA GLU A 151 12.24 33.03 -10.98
C GLU A 151 12.01 31.57 -11.15
N LEU A 152 11.71 30.88 -10.05
CA LEU A 152 11.33 29.46 -10.01
C LEU A 152 9.81 29.34 -9.84
N THR A 153 9.14 28.75 -10.82
CA THR A 153 7.74 28.32 -10.69
C THR A 153 7.67 26.82 -10.46
N VAL A 154 6.91 26.41 -9.43
CA VAL A 154 6.68 25.01 -9.08
C VAL A 154 5.20 24.70 -9.29
N ASP A 155 4.91 23.73 -10.17
CA ASP A 155 3.57 23.17 -10.34
C ASP A 155 3.35 22.13 -9.27
N ILE A 156 2.30 22.29 -8.46
CA ILE A 156 2.02 21.45 -7.29
C ILE A 156 0.57 21.00 -7.35
N ASP A 157 0.35 19.70 -7.18
CA ASP A 157 -0.96 19.13 -6.94
C ASP A 157 -1.13 18.88 -5.43
N LEU A 158 -2.14 19.50 -4.80
CA LEU A 158 -2.53 19.15 -3.44
C LEU A 158 -3.53 18.01 -3.51
N LEU A 159 -3.12 16.82 -3.07
CA LEU A 159 -3.99 15.65 -2.96
C LEU A 159 -4.62 15.66 -1.56
N CYS A 160 -5.94 15.67 -1.52
CA CYS A 160 -6.73 15.82 -0.31
C CYS A 160 -7.66 14.63 -0.12
N ALA A 161 -8.00 14.34 1.15
CA ALA A 161 -9.01 13.37 1.54
C ALA A 161 -9.95 13.96 2.60
N ASP A 162 -10.97 13.20 2.97
CA ASP A 162 -11.95 13.58 3.97
C ASP A 162 -11.27 13.99 5.29
N ILE A 163 -11.62 15.20 5.77
CA ILE A 163 -10.95 15.80 6.93
C ILE A 163 -11.28 15.06 8.23
N GLU A 164 -12.55 14.66 8.43
CA GLU A 164 -12.98 13.97 9.65
C GLU A 164 -12.32 12.61 9.77
N MET A 165 -12.33 11.83 8.68
CA MET A 165 -11.63 10.55 8.61
C MET A 165 -10.13 10.71 8.89
N CYS A 166 -9.47 11.69 8.28
CA CYS A 166 -8.04 11.92 8.49
C CYS A 166 -7.71 12.20 9.96
N TYR A 167 -8.47 13.09 10.62
CA TYR A 167 -8.28 13.41 12.04
C TYR A 167 -8.57 12.22 12.94
N GLU A 168 -9.65 11.47 12.70
CA GLU A 168 -10.00 10.29 13.47
C GLU A 168 -8.90 9.22 13.40
N TYR A 169 -8.36 8.95 12.21
CA TYR A 169 -7.33 7.94 12.04
C TYR A 169 -5.99 8.34 12.67
N VAL A 170 -5.59 9.61 12.55
CA VAL A 170 -4.38 10.12 13.23
C VAL A 170 -4.57 10.05 14.74
N SER A 171 -5.72 10.50 15.27
CA SER A 171 -5.94 10.59 16.71
C SER A 171 -5.96 9.22 17.40
N VAL A 172 -6.54 8.17 16.80
CA VAL A 172 -6.54 6.83 17.43
C VAL A 172 -5.15 6.21 17.48
N ILE A 173 -4.27 6.54 16.53
CA ILE A 173 -2.87 6.10 16.56
C ILE A 173 -2.12 6.84 17.66
N GLU A 174 -2.28 8.15 17.78
CA GLU A 174 -1.62 8.94 18.82
C GLU A 174 -2.12 8.58 20.21
N GLU A 175 -3.42 8.33 20.38
CA GLU A 175 -4.00 7.84 21.64
C GLU A 175 -3.56 6.42 22.01
N SER A 176 -3.13 5.60 21.04
CA SER A 176 -2.47 4.30 21.32
C SER A 176 -1.03 4.43 21.80
N GLY A 177 -0.50 5.66 21.91
CA GLY A 177 0.87 5.96 22.37
C GLY A 177 1.92 5.99 21.25
N ILE A 178 1.50 5.93 19.99
CA ILE A 178 2.38 5.91 18.81
C ILE A 178 2.32 7.26 18.08
N LYS A 179 3.46 7.83 17.74
CA LYS A 179 3.50 9.09 16.98
C LYS A 179 3.24 8.82 15.48
N VAL A 180 2.53 9.73 14.84
CA VAL A 180 2.42 9.73 13.38
C VAL A 180 3.56 10.57 12.81
N LEU A 181 4.55 9.91 12.19
CA LEU A 181 5.72 10.54 11.57
C LEU A 181 5.31 11.29 10.29
N ASP A 182 4.49 10.66 9.47
CA ASP A 182 4.01 11.19 8.19
C ASP A 182 2.70 10.53 7.79
N ILE A 183 1.99 11.16 6.84
CA ILE A 183 0.76 10.64 6.25
C ILE A 183 0.86 10.59 4.72
N THR A 184 0.23 9.59 4.11
CA THR A 184 0.10 9.49 2.66
C THR A 184 -1.19 8.81 2.24
N LEU A 185 -1.72 9.13 1.06
CA LEU A 185 -2.86 8.42 0.48
C LEU A 185 -2.43 7.08 -0.11
N ASN A 186 -3.25 6.05 0.07
CA ASN A 186 -3.01 4.70 -0.44
C ASN A 186 -2.78 4.68 -1.96
N ASN A 187 -3.64 5.35 -2.72
CA ASN A 187 -3.57 5.41 -4.17
C ASN A 187 -2.32 6.14 -4.69
N TYR A 188 -1.89 7.21 -4.02
CA TYR A 188 -0.66 7.91 -4.37
C TYR A 188 0.58 7.06 -4.05
N ALA A 189 0.56 6.38 -2.91
CA ALA A 189 1.62 5.46 -2.51
C ALA A 189 1.77 4.30 -3.52
N ILE A 190 0.66 3.67 -3.94
CA ILE A 190 0.65 2.63 -4.98
C ILE A 190 1.22 3.19 -6.30
N ALA A 191 0.74 4.36 -6.75
CA ALA A 191 1.21 4.96 -7.99
C ALA A 191 2.71 5.28 -7.98
N LYS A 192 3.25 5.62 -6.81
CA LYS A 192 4.67 5.93 -6.60
C LYS A 192 5.54 4.68 -6.62
N GLU A 193 5.15 3.66 -5.87
CA GLU A 193 5.89 2.39 -5.77
C GLU A 193 5.95 1.67 -7.12
N ALA A 194 4.82 1.57 -7.80
CA ALA A 194 4.71 0.90 -9.09
C ALA A 194 5.21 1.73 -10.29
N ALA A 195 5.81 2.91 -10.06
CA ALA A 195 6.29 3.85 -11.09
C ALA A 195 5.22 4.23 -12.14
N LEU A 196 3.92 4.18 -11.75
CA LEU A 196 2.81 4.42 -12.68
C LEU A 196 2.62 5.89 -13.04
N LEU A 197 3.12 6.80 -12.22
CA LEU A 197 3.10 8.24 -12.55
C LEU A 197 3.95 8.52 -13.79
N GLU A 198 5.15 7.94 -13.88
CA GLU A 198 6.05 8.06 -15.02
C GLU A 198 5.46 7.36 -16.26
N GLU A 199 4.90 6.17 -16.09
CA GLU A 199 4.25 5.44 -17.18
C GLU A 199 3.02 6.22 -17.73
N SER A 200 2.30 6.92 -16.87
CA SER A 200 1.11 7.71 -17.24
C SER A 200 1.42 8.98 -18.03
N LEU A 201 2.70 9.30 -18.28
CA LEU A 201 3.10 10.37 -19.20
C LEU A 201 2.66 10.09 -20.64
N ASN A 202 2.67 8.83 -21.03
CA ASN A 202 2.45 8.40 -22.41
C ASN A 202 1.04 7.82 -22.64
N ARG A 203 0.32 7.45 -21.59
CA ARG A 203 -1.04 6.89 -21.67
C ARG A 203 -1.82 7.10 -20.37
N ASN A 204 -3.13 7.03 -20.44
CA ASN A 204 -3.96 6.99 -19.24
C ASN A 204 -3.84 5.63 -18.55
N ILE A 205 -3.82 5.63 -17.21
CA ILE A 205 -3.77 4.41 -16.40
C ILE A 205 -4.88 4.49 -15.35
N VAL A 206 -5.62 3.40 -15.19
CA VAL A 206 -6.54 3.20 -14.06
C VAL A 206 -5.92 2.20 -13.11
N ILE A 207 -5.64 2.60 -11.87
CA ILE A 207 -5.32 1.65 -10.80
C ILE A 207 -6.64 1.14 -10.24
N LEU A 208 -6.82 -0.16 -10.28
CA LEU A 208 -7.92 -0.90 -9.68
C LEU A 208 -7.36 -1.65 -8.47
N ASP A 209 -7.48 -1.04 -7.30
CA ASP A 209 -7.01 -1.62 -6.03
C ASP A 209 -8.22 -2.25 -5.32
N ILE A 210 -8.39 -3.58 -5.51
CA ILE A 210 -9.51 -4.34 -4.95
C ILE A 210 -9.12 -4.89 -3.59
N GLU A 211 -9.63 -4.27 -2.54
CA GLU A 211 -9.46 -4.71 -1.16
C GLU A 211 -10.60 -5.63 -0.71
N LYS A 212 -10.62 -6.00 0.56
CA LYS A 212 -11.65 -6.90 1.11
C LYS A 212 -13.06 -6.30 1.04
N SER A 213 -13.24 -5.07 1.52
CA SER A 213 -14.56 -4.43 1.68
C SER A 213 -14.85 -3.36 0.63
N CYS A 214 -13.83 -2.81 -0.01
CA CYS A 214 -13.98 -1.75 -1.00
C CYS A 214 -12.98 -1.91 -2.16
N THR A 215 -13.22 -1.16 -3.22
CA THR A 215 -12.34 -1.03 -4.38
C THR A 215 -12.02 0.43 -4.62
N TYR A 216 -10.72 0.77 -4.73
CA TYR A 216 -10.28 2.10 -5.12
C TYR A 216 -10.03 2.15 -6.63
N LEU A 217 -10.65 3.13 -7.29
CA LEU A 217 -10.47 3.44 -8.69
C LEU A 217 -9.67 4.73 -8.80
N THR A 218 -8.46 4.67 -9.32
CA THR A 218 -7.59 5.85 -9.41
C THR A 218 -7.14 6.09 -10.84
N LEU A 219 -7.44 7.27 -11.38
CA LEU A 219 -7.03 7.68 -12.72
C LEU A 219 -5.71 8.45 -12.68
N LEU A 220 -4.73 7.95 -13.42
CA LEU A 220 -3.47 8.63 -13.69
C LEU A 220 -3.43 9.09 -15.14
N SER A 221 -3.01 10.34 -15.37
CA SER A 221 -2.84 10.91 -16.70
C SER A 221 -1.76 11.98 -16.69
N LYS A 222 -0.92 11.98 -17.72
CA LYS A 222 0.15 12.98 -17.91
C LYS A 222 1.08 13.13 -16.70
N GLY A 223 1.35 12.00 -16.01
CA GLY A 223 2.21 11.97 -14.83
C GLY A 223 1.57 12.54 -13.55
N LYS A 224 0.25 12.54 -13.46
CA LYS A 224 -0.52 13.10 -12.35
C LYS A 224 -1.60 12.14 -11.90
N LEU A 225 -1.91 12.15 -10.62
CA LEU A 225 -3.12 11.54 -10.09
C LEU A 225 -4.29 12.53 -10.31
N VAL A 226 -5.22 12.18 -11.20
CA VAL A 226 -6.26 13.09 -11.67
C VAL A 226 -7.52 12.97 -10.83
N SER A 227 -7.97 11.75 -10.58
CA SER A 227 -9.15 11.46 -9.76
C SER A 227 -9.00 10.14 -9.03
N ALA A 228 -9.73 10.01 -7.95
CA ALA A 228 -9.90 8.75 -7.24
C ALA A 228 -11.34 8.64 -6.73
N GLU A 229 -11.90 7.43 -6.84
CA GLU A 229 -13.22 7.08 -6.36
C GLU A 229 -13.14 5.81 -5.52
N VAL A 230 -14.04 5.67 -4.56
CA VAL A 230 -14.18 4.47 -3.74
C VAL A 230 -15.51 3.82 -4.05
N VAL A 231 -15.44 2.54 -4.37
CA VAL A 231 -16.61 1.66 -4.49
C VAL A 231 -16.69 0.85 -3.23
N PHE A 232 -17.78 0.97 -2.45
CA PHE A 232 -18.04 0.15 -1.25
C PHE A 232 -18.46 -1.27 -1.65
N ASP A 233 -17.55 -1.92 -2.37
CA ASP A 233 -17.68 -3.30 -2.83
C ASP A 233 -16.28 -3.85 -3.09
N GLY A 234 -16.00 -5.01 -2.57
CA GLY A 234 -14.70 -5.64 -2.66
C GLY A 234 -14.83 -7.16 -2.66
N LEU A 235 -13.72 -7.83 -2.42
CA LEU A 235 -13.68 -9.30 -2.49
C LEU A 235 -14.62 -9.98 -1.49
N ASN A 236 -14.92 -9.36 -0.35
CA ASN A 236 -15.85 -9.89 0.65
C ASN A 236 -17.27 -10.05 0.12
N SER A 237 -17.73 -9.20 -0.80
CA SER A 237 -19.07 -9.33 -1.36
C SER A 237 -19.21 -10.63 -2.16
N LEU A 238 -18.21 -10.98 -2.93
CA LEU A 238 -18.11 -12.25 -3.64
C LEU A 238 -18.02 -13.43 -2.65
N ILE A 239 -17.08 -13.37 -1.70
CA ILE A 239 -16.87 -14.41 -0.70
C ILE A 239 -18.14 -14.67 0.13
N ASN A 240 -18.86 -13.62 0.55
CA ASN A 240 -20.09 -13.74 1.34
C ASN A 240 -21.24 -14.40 0.57
N ARG A 241 -21.32 -14.19 -0.76
CA ARG A 241 -22.31 -14.88 -1.59
C ARG A 241 -21.99 -16.38 -1.67
N VAL A 242 -20.72 -16.74 -1.88
CA VAL A 242 -20.26 -18.14 -1.86
C VAL A 242 -20.47 -18.80 -0.49
N TYR A 243 -20.20 -18.07 0.60
CA TYR A 243 -20.41 -18.55 1.97
C TYR A 243 -21.85 -18.96 2.23
N ARG A 244 -22.81 -18.16 1.78
CA ARG A 244 -24.25 -18.47 1.98
C ARG A 244 -24.68 -19.76 1.27
N ASN A 245 -24.00 -20.13 0.19
CA ASN A 245 -24.34 -21.29 -0.61
C ASN A 245 -23.69 -22.60 -0.09
N LEU A 246 -22.50 -22.53 0.49
CA LEU A 246 -21.70 -23.72 0.80
C LEU A 246 -21.77 -24.16 2.27
N ASN A 247 -22.17 -23.30 3.20
CA ASN A 247 -22.26 -23.57 4.65
C ASN A 247 -20.97 -24.25 5.19
N MET A 248 -19.80 -23.71 4.86
CA MET A 248 -18.50 -24.18 5.31
C MET A 248 -17.77 -23.06 6.11
N PRO A 249 -16.66 -23.37 6.84
CA PRO A 249 -15.94 -22.36 7.61
C PRO A 249 -15.49 -21.18 6.74
N TYR A 250 -15.78 -19.94 7.17
CA TYR A 250 -15.53 -18.73 6.39
C TYR A 250 -14.08 -18.57 5.91
N ASN A 251 -13.12 -18.86 6.81
CA ASN A 251 -11.69 -18.76 6.47
C ASN A 251 -11.27 -19.74 5.36
N ASP A 252 -11.90 -20.89 5.29
CA ASP A 252 -11.60 -21.89 4.27
C ASP A 252 -12.21 -21.48 2.93
N ILE A 253 -13.41 -20.91 2.94
CA ILE A 253 -14.00 -20.29 1.73
C ILE A 253 -13.10 -19.17 1.21
N CYS A 254 -12.59 -18.30 2.08
CA CYS A 254 -11.68 -17.24 1.66
C CYS A 254 -10.44 -17.78 0.92
N LYS A 255 -9.89 -18.89 1.37
CA LYS A 255 -8.74 -19.55 0.71
C LYS A 255 -9.15 -20.22 -0.60
N LEU A 256 -10.25 -20.97 -0.59
CA LEU A 256 -10.73 -21.67 -1.78
C LEU A 256 -11.07 -20.70 -2.91
N VAL A 257 -11.80 -19.63 -2.61
CA VAL A 257 -12.17 -18.61 -3.60
C VAL A 257 -10.95 -17.91 -4.18
N LYS A 258 -9.95 -17.59 -3.35
CA LYS A 258 -8.74 -16.91 -3.82
C LYS A 258 -7.81 -17.77 -4.64
N TYR A 259 -7.65 -19.04 -4.26
CA TYR A 259 -6.54 -19.85 -4.76
C TYR A 259 -6.95 -21.12 -5.50
N CYS A 260 -8.20 -21.58 -5.37
CA CYS A 260 -8.64 -22.85 -5.94
C CYS A 260 -9.66 -22.72 -7.07
N VAL A 261 -10.26 -21.54 -7.27
CA VAL A 261 -11.12 -21.29 -8.43
C VAL A 261 -10.28 -21.36 -9.70
N ASN A 262 -10.66 -22.25 -10.63
CA ASN A 262 -9.93 -22.45 -11.88
C ASN A 262 -10.85 -23.04 -12.94
N TYR A 263 -11.30 -22.19 -13.88
CA TYR A 263 -12.18 -22.59 -14.98
C TYR A 263 -11.47 -23.44 -16.06
N SER A 264 -10.14 -23.42 -16.07
CA SER A 264 -9.32 -24.20 -17.00
C SER A 264 -8.78 -25.51 -16.40
N SER A 265 -9.33 -25.97 -15.27
CA SER A 265 -8.86 -27.19 -14.61
C SER A 265 -8.99 -28.42 -15.52
N GLU A 266 -7.93 -29.22 -15.65
CA GLU A 266 -7.93 -30.50 -16.33
C GLU A 266 -8.65 -31.60 -15.52
N TYR A 267 -8.82 -31.39 -14.21
CA TYR A 267 -9.42 -32.32 -13.26
C TYR A 267 -10.57 -31.66 -12.47
N PRO A 268 -11.68 -31.28 -13.15
CA PRO A 268 -12.75 -30.50 -12.52
C PRO A 268 -13.50 -31.28 -11.42
N ASP A 269 -13.53 -32.61 -11.51
CA ASP A 269 -14.25 -33.47 -10.57
C ASP A 269 -13.42 -33.91 -9.35
N ASP A 270 -12.13 -33.52 -9.30
CA ASP A 270 -11.29 -33.81 -8.15
C ASP A 270 -11.75 -33.07 -6.91
N THR A 271 -11.81 -33.80 -5.78
CA THR A 271 -12.12 -33.22 -4.47
C THR A 271 -10.96 -32.35 -4.00
N ILE A 272 -11.22 -31.04 -3.82
CA ILE A 272 -10.22 -30.07 -3.38
C ILE A 272 -10.26 -29.77 -1.90
N TYR A 273 -11.41 -30.01 -1.25
CA TYR A 273 -11.57 -29.75 0.17
C TYR A 273 -12.66 -30.63 0.80
N ALA A 274 -12.48 -30.96 2.08
CA ALA A 274 -13.46 -31.68 2.90
C ALA A 274 -13.63 -30.99 4.26
N TRP A 275 -14.88 -30.89 4.75
CA TRP A 275 -15.17 -30.29 6.06
C TRP A 275 -16.27 -31.07 6.78
N SER A 276 -16.36 -30.87 8.09
CA SER A 276 -17.46 -31.45 8.90
C SER A 276 -18.59 -30.45 9.03
N ASP A 277 -19.80 -30.85 8.66
CA ASP A 277 -21.02 -30.11 8.84
C ASP A 277 -22.01 -30.96 9.62
N GLN A 278 -22.33 -30.55 10.86
CA GLN A 278 -23.24 -31.27 11.78
C GLN A 278 -22.92 -32.79 11.92
N GLY A 279 -21.62 -33.13 11.99
CA GLY A 279 -21.17 -34.52 12.13
C GLY A 279 -21.12 -35.31 10.83
N THR A 280 -21.47 -34.72 9.70
CA THR A 280 -21.37 -35.33 8.37
C THR A 280 -20.17 -34.75 7.62
N THR A 281 -19.35 -35.59 7.00
CA THR A 281 -18.28 -35.11 6.15
C THR A 281 -18.85 -34.69 4.79
N LYS A 282 -18.68 -33.40 4.45
CA LYS A 282 -18.97 -32.85 3.13
C LYS A 282 -17.67 -32.61 2.35
N THR A 283 -17.76 -32.69 1.06
CA THR A 283 -16.63 -32.42 0.14
C THR A 283 -17.06 -31.46 -0.95
N ILE A 284 -16.10 -30.76 -1.55
CA ILE A 284 -16.31 -29.90 -2.71
C ILE A 284 -15.25 -30.22 -3.77
N THR A 285 -15.68 -30.24 -5.03
CA THR A 285 -14.80 -30.40 -6.19
C THR A 285 -14.48 -29.03 -6.81
N THR A 286 -13.49 -28.97 -7.71
CA THR A 286 -13.18 -27.77 -8.49
C THR A 286 -14.40 -27.31 -9.28
N ALA A 287 -15.13 -28.24 -9.95
CA ALA A 287 -16.34 -27.90 -10.71
C ALA A 287 -17.42 -27.27 -9.85
N GLN A 288 -17.72 -27.83 -8.69
CA GLN A 288 -18.72 -27.30 -7.76
C GLN A 288 -18.34 -25.93 -7.20
N LEU A 289 -17.04 -25.72 -6.88
CA LEU A 289 -16.55 -24.42 -6.47
C LEU A 289 -16.70 -23.38 -7.58
N ASN A 290 -16.27 -23.73 -8.80
CA ASN A 290 -16.36 -22.86 -9.98
C ASN A 290 -17.82 -22.44 -10.27
N GLU A 291 -18.76 -23.38 -10.27
CA GLU A 291 -20.20 -23.13 -10.46
C GLU A 291 -20.75 -22.16 -9.38
N THR A 292 -20.34 -22.35 -8.13
CA THR A 292 -20.80 -21.50 -7.02
C THR A 292 -20.23 -20.08 -7.10
N VAL A 293 -19.02 -19.91 -7.66
CA VAL A 293 -18.31 -18.63 -7.73
C VAL A 293 -18.64 -17.85 -9.00
N GLU A 294 -19.11 -18.49 -10.07
CA GLU A 294 -19.28 -17.91 -11.41
C GLU A 294 -20.14 -16.64 -11.39
N GLU A 295 -21.37 -16.73 -10.85
CA GLU A 295 -22.28 -15.57 -10.81
C GLU A 295 -21.76 -14.43 -9.92
N PRO A 296 -21.31 -14.66 -8.66
CA PRO A 296 -20.72 -13.64 -7.84
C PRO A 296 -19.50 -12.95 -8.47
N LEU A 297 -18.63 -13.69 -9.14
CA LEU A 297 -17.46 -13.19 -9.83
C LEU A 297 -17.85 -12.29 -11.01
N LYS A 298 -18.78 -12.76 -11.83
CA LYS A 298 -19.31 -12.02 -12.98
C LYS A 298 -19.95 -10.70 -12.51
N ALA A 299 -20.76 -10.73 -11.46
CA ALA A 299 -21.43 -9.54 -10.94
C ALA A 299 -20.41 -8.48 -10.45
N LEU A 300 -19.34 -8.89 -9.75
CA LEU A 300 -18.28 -7.98 -9.29
C LEU A 300 -17.50 -7.41 -10.49
N SER A 301 -17.05 -8.26 -11.42
CA SER A 301 -16.26 -7.83 -12.57
C SER A 301 -17.06 -6.88 -13.50
N GLU A 302 -18.31 -7.18 -13.80
CA GLU A 302 -19.17 -6.33 -14.64
C GLU A 302 -19.42 -4.96 -14.01
N LYS A 303 -19.63 -4.92 -12.68
CA LYS A 303 -19.79 -3.67 -11.94
C LYS A 303 -18.55 -2.78 -12.08
N LEU A 304 -17.36 -3.33 -11.83
CA LEU A 304 -16.10 -2.61 -11.93
C LEU A 304 -15.78 -2.16 -13.35
N LEU A 305 -16.00 -3.03 -14.34
CA LEU A 305 -15.82 -2.71 -15.76
C LEU A 305 -16.77 -1.61 -16.23
N THR A 306 -18.02 -1.61 -15.76
CA THR A 306 -19.01 -0.56 -16.11
C THR A 306 -18.54 0.80 -15.63
N MET A 307 -17.98 0.88 -14.44
CA MET A 307 -17.43 2.13 -13.88
C MET A 307 -16.19 2.61 -14.64
N CYS A 308 -15.35 1.69 -15.10
CA CYS A 308 -14.14 2.02 -15.86
C CYS A 308 -14.41 2.22 -17.37
N LYS A 309 -15.60 1.90 -17.87
CA LYS A 309 -15.92 1.84 -19.31
C LYS A 309 -15.50 3.09 -20.10
N PRO A 310 -15.83 4.34 -19.69
CA PRO A 310 -15.46 5.52 -20.47
C PRO A 310 -13.94 5.68 -20.62
N ILE A 311 -13.19 5.21 -19.62
CA ILE A 311 -11.74 5.34 -19.60
C ILE A 311 -11.10 4.19 -20.39
N ILE A 312 -11.66 2.98 -20.31
CA ILE A 312 -11.25 1.82 -21.12
C ILE A 312 -11.43 2.14 -22.61
N GLU A 313 -12.56 2.71 -23.00
CA GLU A 313 -12.84 3.10 -24.37
C GLU A 313 -11.87 4.17 -24.90
N SER A 314 -11.27 4.97 -24.01
CA SER A 314 -10.20 5.92 -24.36
C SER A 314 -8.82 5.28 -24.55
N GLY A 315 -8.68 3.97 -24.39
CA GLY A 315 -7.41 3.22 -24.53
C GLY A 315 -6.54 3.23 -23.27
N ALA A 316 -7.12 3.46 -22.10
CA ALA A 316 -6.40 3.41 -20.84
C ALA A 316 -5.97 1.97 -20.48
N MET A 317 -4.82 1.82 -19.86
CA MET A 317 -4.39 0.57 -19.24
C MET A 317 -4.98 0.44 -17.83
N ILE A 318 -5.45 -0.74 -17.49
CA ILE A 318 -5.86 -1.08 -16.12
C ILE A 318 -4.70 -1.78 -15.41
N VAL A 319 -4.39 -1.34 -14.20
CA VAL A 319 -3.44 -1.98 -13.29
C VAL A 319 -4.21 -2.51 -12.09
N LEU A 320 -4.32 -3.83 -11.99
CA LEU A 320 -4.99 -4.52 -10.89
C LEU A 320 -4.01 -4.83 -9.77
N THR A 321 -4.35 -4.45 -8.55
CA THR A 321 -3.60 -4.74 -7.32
C THR A 321 -4.55 -5.01 -6.14
N GLY A 322 -4.03 -5.14 -4.92
CA GLY A 322 -4.82 -5.43 -3.72
C GLY A 322 -5.18 -6.90 -3.58
N GLU A 323 -6.13 -7.20 -2.72
CA GLU A 323 -6.58 -8.57 -2.44
C GLU A 323 -7.20 -9.27 -3.67
N GLY A 324 -7.79 -8.49 -4.58
CA GLY A 324 -8.41 -9.01 -5.81
C GLY A 324 -7.41 -9.56 -6.83
N GLU A 325 -6.17 -9.07 -6.82
CA GLU A 325 -5.10 -9.58 -7.68
C GLU A 325 -4.77 -11.06 -7.39
N LYS A 326 -4.96 -11.50 -6.13
CA LYS A 326 -4.72 -12.88 -5.70
C LYS A 326 -5.70 -13.89 -6.31
N MET A 327 -6.78 -13.43 -6.93
CA MET A 327 -7.78 -14.27 -7.57
C MET A 327 -7.60 -14.23 -9.09
N ASN A 328 -6.93 -15.25 -9.64
CA ASN A 328 -6.61 -15.32 -11.08
C ASN A 328 -7.85 -15.18 -11.97
N GLU A 329 -8.97 -15.81 -11.59
CA GLU A 329 -10.17 -15.79 -12.41
C GLU A 329 -10.88 -14.42 -12.41
N LEU A 330 -10.73 -13.63 -11.34
CA LEU A 330 -11.18 -12.24 -11.34
C LEU A 330 -10.30 -11.37 -12.26
N ALA A 331 -8.99 -11.58 -12.23
CA ALA A 331 -8.07 -10.90 -13.14
C ALA A 331 -8.35 -11.27 -14.61
N ASN A 332 -8.64 -12.54 -14.91
CA ASN A 332 -9.02 -13.00 -16.25
C ASN A 332 -10.32 -12.36 -16.71
N ALA A 333 -11.38 -12.37 -15.90
CA ALA A 333 -12.67 -11.76 -16.22
C ALA A 333 -12.55 -10.25 -16.48
N LEU A 334 -11.78 -9.53 -15.68
CA LEU A 334 -11.50 -8.11 -15.88
C LEU A 334 -10.68 -7.86 -17.16
N LYS A 335 -9.69 -8.72 -17.45
CA LYS A 335 -8.85 -8.62 -18.64
C LYS A 335 -9.66 -8.80 -19.93
N ASP A 336 -10.57 -9.78 -19.96
CA ASP A 336 -11.46 -10.01 -21.10
C ASP A 336 -12.39 -8.82 -21.34
N GLY A 337 -12.93 -8.24 -20.26
CA GLY A 337 -13.82 -7.08 -20.34
C GLY A 337 -13.13 -5.77 -20.76
N CYS A 338 -11.80 -5.66 -20.64
CA CYS A 338 -11.02 -4.49 -21.08
C CYS A 338 -10.17 -4.74 -22.34
N ASN A 339 -10.55 -5.71 -23.18
CA ASN A 339 -9.85 -6.04 -24.43
C ASN A 339 -8.36 -6.36 -24.25
N GLY A 340 -8.01 -7.00 -23.12
CA GLY A 340 -6.63 -7.39 -22.79
C GLY A 340 -5.75 -6.27 -22.26
N GLN A 341 -6.25 -5.07 -22.06
CA GLN A 341 -5.49 -3.92 -21.54
C GLN A 341 -5.42 -3.93 -20.00
N LEU A 342 -5.20 -5.08 -19.39
CA LEU A 342 -5.03 -5.25 -17.95
C LEU A 342 -3.67 -5.82 -17.63
N LYS A 343 -3.01 -5.24 -16.64
CA LYS A 343 -1.77 -5.71 -16.02
C LYS A 343 -2.02 -5.94 -14.54
N THR A 344 -1.64 -7.08 -14.00
CA THR A 344 -1.59 -7.31 -12.56
C THR A 344 -0.31 -6.71 -11.99
N TYR A 345 -0.37 -6.25 -10.74
CA TYR A 345 0.77 -5.66 -10.07
C TYR A 345 0.87 -6.04 -8.60
N TYR A 346 2.05 -6.45 -8.20
CA TYR A 346 2.51 -6.56 -6.81
C TYR A 346 4.01 -6.18 -6.74
N PRO A 347 4.51 -5.74 -5.58
CA PRO A 347 5.92 -5.39 -5.42
C PRO A 347 6.84 -6.61 -5.61
N ASP A 348 7.92 -6.44 -6.36
CA ASP A 348 8.90 -7.51 -6.59
C ASP A 348 9.84 -7.76 -5.40
N THR A 349 9.88 -6.85 -4.43
CA THR A 349 10.77 -6.93 -3.27
C THR A 349 10.40 -8.09 -2.37
N ILE A 350 11.39 -8.92 -2.01
CA ILE A 350 11.21 -10.05 -1.09
C ILE A 350 10.69 -9.54 0.26
N GLY A 351 9.68 -10.22 0.80
CA GLY A 351 9.00 -9.85 2.05
C GLY A 351 7.76 -8.98 1.87
N VAL A 352 7.51 -8.43 0.66
CA VAL A 352 6.33 -7.62 0.35
C VAL A 352 5.61 -8.06 -0.94
N ARG A 353 5.89 -9.27 -1.43
CA ARG A 353 5.22 -9.86 -2.60
C ARG A 353 3.75 -10.21 -2.35
N ASP A 354 3.05 -9.34 -1.65
CA ASP A 354 1.62 -9.40 -1.39
C ASP A 354 1.01 -8.12 -1.96
N PRO A 355 0.14 -8.19 -2.99
CA PRO A 355 -0.43 -7.01 -3.64
C PRO A 355 -1.19 -6.11 -2.68
N SER A 356 -1.74 -6.64 -1.59
CA SER A 356 -2.42 -5.85 -0.56
C SER A 356 -1.47 -5.02 0.35
N LEU A 357 -0.15 -5.16 0.17
CA LEU A 357 0.87 -4.38 0.86
C LEU A 357 1.49 -3.28 -0.02
N THR A 358 1.07 -3.16 -1.27
CA THR A 358 1.62 -2.21 -2.24
C THR A 358 1.58 -0.77 -1.71
N ALA A 359 0.46 -0.36 -1.10
CA ALA A 359 0.31 0.98 -0.54
C ALA A 359 1.26 1.24 0.65
N LEU A 360 1.43 0.24 1.54
CA LEU A 360 2.35 0.37 2.68
C LEU A 360 3.81 0.48 2.21
N TYR A 361 4.19 -0.32 1.23
CA TYR A 361 5.53 -0.25 0.67
C TYR A 361 5.75 1.08 -0.07
N GLY A 362 4.75 1.53 -0.82
CA GLY A 362 4.77 2.82 -1.50
C GLY A 362 4.92 4.02 -0.56
N ALA A 363 4.40 3.93 0.67
CA ALA A 363 4.56 4.97 1.67
C ALA A 363 6.03 5.27 2.01
N PHE A 364 6.91 4.27 1.96
CA PHE A 364 8.35 4.47 2.16
C PHE A 364 8.97 5.35 1.07
N PHE A 365 8.57 5.15 -0.19
CA PHE A 365 9.05 5.98 -1.30
C PHE A 365 8.53 7.41 -1.21
N VAL A 366 7.26 7.58 -0.82
CA VAL A 366 6.66 8.91 -0.61
C VAL A 366 7.40 9.66 0.50
N TYR A 367 7.67 9.00 1.63
CA TYR A 367 8.42 9.60 2.73
C TYR A 367 9.86 9.95 2.31
N ARG A 368 10.54 9.09 1.57
CA ARG A 368 11.88 9.36 1.05
C ARG A 368 11.95 10.60 0.15
N ASP A 369 10.96 10.85 -0.68
CA ASP A 369 10.90 12.07 -1.47
C ASP A 369 10.85 13.33 -0.57
N LYS A 370 10.09 13.29 0.53
CA LYS A 370 10.04 14.39 1.52
C LYS A 370 11.38 14.56 2.24
N VAL A 371 12.04 13.46 2.61
CA VAL A 371 13.39 13.48 3.21
C VAL A 371 14.40 14.13 2.26
N LEU A 372 14.36 13.80 0.98
CA LEU A 372 15.26 14.39 -0.03
C LEU A 372 15.07 15.90 -0.18
N LEU A 373 13.86 16.42 0.03
CA LEU A 373 13.57 17.87 -0.03
C LEU A 373 13.96 18.60 1.25
N ASN A 374 13.65 18.01 2.42
CA ASN A 374 13.76 18.68 3.71
C ASN A 374 15.06 18.36 4.46
N ASN A 375 15.82 17.37 3.98
CA ASN A 375 17.04 16.85 4.61
C ASN A 375 16.85 16.38 6.07
N LEU A 376 15.61 15.99 6.43
CA LEU A 376 15.24 15.47 7.74
C LEU A 376 14.83 14.00 7.57
N ASP A 377 15.68 13.10 8.07
CA ASP A 377 15.43 11.66 8.06
C ASP A 377 15.31 11.15 9.50
N VAL A 378 14.17 10.54 9.81
CA VAL A 378 13.82 10.11 11.17
C VAL A 378 13.47 8.62 11.15
N ASN A 379 14.05 7.88 12.09
CA ASN A 379 13.76 6.46 12.27
C ASN A 379 12.43 6.25 13.00
N CYS A 380 11.75 5.17 12.66
CA CYS A 380 10.51 4.76 13.35
C CYS A 380 10.78 3.95 14.63
N ILE A 381 12.03 3.54 14.86
CA ILE A 381 12.46 2.73 16.01
C ILE A 381 13.72 3.31 16.65
N ASP A 382 14.04 2.87 17.88
CA ASP A 382 15.35 3.11 18.48
C ASP A 382 16.42 2.25 17.77
N LEU A 383 17.24 2.91 16.93
CA LEU A 383 18.29 2.26 16.16
C LEU A 383 19.39 1.66 17.06
N LEU A 384 19.73 2.31 18.18
CA LEU A 384 20.79 1.82 19.06
C LEU A 384 20.39 0.50 19.72
N ALA A 385 19.13 0.43 20.17
CA ALA A 385 18.58 -0.81 20.71
C ALA A 385 18.51 -1.91 19.64
N TYR A 386 18.09 -1.57 18.43
CA TYR A 386 17.97 -2.50 17.30
C TYR A 386 19.33 -3.06 16.85
N ASP A 387 20.32 -2.20 16.66
CA ASP A 387 21.67 -2.62 16.23
C ASP A 387 22.37 -3.47 17.30
N SER A 388 22.19 -3.14 18.59
CA SER A 388 22.75 -3.96 19.68
C SER A 388 22.20 -5.40 19.69
N LEU A 389 20.93 -5.58 19.32
CA LEU A 389 20.32 -6.90 19.20
C LEU A 389 20.82 -7.70 17.98
N ILE A 390 21.08 -7.01 16.85
CA ILE A 390 21.68 -7.65 15.68
C ILE A 390 23.09 -8.12 15.99
N ASP A 391 23.90 -7.27 16.65
CA ASP A 391 25.27 -7.60 17.05
C ASP A 391 25.29 -8.79 18.02
N GLN A 392 24.38 -8.85 19.00
CA GLN A 392 24.24 -10.00 19.89
C GLN A 392 23.87 -11.28 19.12
N ARG A 393 22.90 -11.23 18.21
CA ARG A 393 22.50 -12.38 17.37
C ARG A 393 23.63 -12.83 16.44
N GLN A 394 24.46 -11.91 15.93
CA GLN A 394 25.63 -12.27 15.14
C GLN A 394 26.70 -12.94 15.99
N LEU A 395 26.97 -12.45 17.18
CA LEU A 395 27.92 -13.07 18.14
C LEU A 395 27.44 -14.48 18.55
N ASP A 396 26.13 -14.64 18.83
CA ASP A 396 25.54 -15.95 19.13
C ASP A 396 25.60 -16.91 17.93
N SER A 397 25.50 -16.38 16.69
CA SER A 397 25.60 -17.17 15.46
C SER A 397 27.03 -17.49 15.06
N GLU A 398 28.00 -16.65 15.39
CA GLU A 398 29.43 -16.88 15.15
C GLU A 398 30.02 -17.93 16.11
N GLY A 399 29.41 -18.14 17.29
CA GLY A 399 29.73 -19.25 18.21
C GLY A 399 29.43 -20.64 17.59
N GLU A 400 28.55 -20.72 16.60
CA GLU A 400 28.26 -21.92 15.79
C GLU A 400 28.50 -21.64 14.31
N THR A 401 29.75 -21.64 13.87
CA THR A 401 30.04 -21.55 12.43
C THR A 401 29.42 -22.73 11.68
N ILE A 402 28.94 -22.49 10.43
CA ILE A 402 28.41 -23.52 9.53
C ILE A 402 29.36 -24.72 9.45
N THR A 403 30.66 -24.46 9.53
CA THR A 403 31.74 -25.48 9.61
C THR A 403 31.69 -26.31 10.91
N SER A 404 31.32 -25.71 12.06
CA SER A 404 31.18 -26.47 13.33
C SER A 404 29.88 -27.28 13.35
N LYS A 405 28.79 -26.78 12.76
CA LYS A 405 27.52 -27.51 12.59
C LYS A 405 27.70 -28.71 11.64
N ILE A 406 28.36 -28.52 10.53
CA ILE A 406 28.69 -29.61 9.58
C ILE A 406 29.62 -30.63 10.24
N ARG A 407 30.63 -30.20 10.98
CA ARG A 407 31.55 -31.08 11.69
C ARG A 407 30.88 -31.89 12.80
N ASN A 408 29.91 -31.31 13.50
CA ASN A 408 29.13 -31.98 14.53
C ASN A 408 28.11 -32.97 13.93
N LEU A 409 27.51 -32.66 12.79
CA LEU A 409 26.68 -33.59 12.01
C LEU A 409 27.51 -34.80 11.52
N PHE A 410 28.71 -34.58 10.99
CA PHE A 410 29.59 -35.67 10.55
C PHE A 410 30.10 -36.54 11.71
N LYS A 411 30.33 -35.96 12.91
CA LYS A 411 30.68 -36.78 14.10
C LYS A 411 29.55 -37.68 14.60
N GLN A 412 28.29 -37.34 14.39
CA GLN A 412 27.15 -38.18 14.73
C GLN A 412 26.92 -39.35 13.74
N TYR A 413 27.53 -39.31 12.54
CA TYR A 413 27.42 -40.35 11.53
C TYR A 413 28.61 -41.28 11.44
N ILE A 414 29.69 -41.03 12.15
CA ILE A 414 30.97 -41.80 12.10
C ILE A 414 31.29 -42.40 13.47
N GLY A 415 30.43 -42.24 14.48
CA GLY A 415 30.57 -42.82 15.81
C GLY A 415 29.75 -44.09 15.97
#